data_4b8b8f4e001aa927b25ec2c5427fac04
#
_entry.id   4b8b8f4e001aa927b25ec2c5427fac04
#
_cell.length_a   1.000
_cell.length_b   1.000
_cell.length_c   1.000
_cell.angle_alpha   90.00
_cell.angle_beta   90.00
_cell.angle_gamma   90.00
#
_symmetry.space_group_name_H-M   'P 1'
#
loop_
_entity.id
_entity.type
_entity.pdbx_description
1 polymer ?
#
loop_
_entity_poly.entity_id
_entity_poly.type
_entity_poly.pdbx_seq_one_letter_code
_entity_poly.pdbx_strand_id
1 'polypeptide(L)'
;DYDKGESPIWDLRATTSEHNIESQTITHHNVRMNIFGLPIFYFPVLAHPDSTVKRRSGFLTPNFTISNDNGITLTTPYYKVISPTQDIEFRPTNFQFRGQGLKTIYRQRWNQSDLKANIYSARLETFKEQRETVGAVDASFSSDIGNGWQIYSSLKRSSQDTFLRRYRYDSNQTLKSHVTATKLAGNRFYRVSMSDVQGLSQTDTPNKEPTILPSLFYSKTTQGPLTDQIIRRELGALQIDN
;
A
#
# COMPACT_ATOMS: atom_id res chain seq x y z
N ASP A 1 13.42 -12.84 21.79
CA ASP A 1 13.20 -12.96 23.25
C ASP A 1 11.73 -12.73 23.52
N TYR A 2 10.98 -13.83 23.70
CA TYR A 2 9.61 -13.75 24.22
C TYR A 2 9.70 -13.50 25.72
N ASP A 3 9.14 -12.39 26.16
CA ASP A 3 8.98 -12.08 27.57
C ASP A 3 8.09 -13.16 28.21
N LYS A 4 8.65 -13.85 29.20
CA LYS A 4 8.01 -14.98 29.87
C LYS A 4 6.87 -14.48 30.78
N GLY A 5 5.70 -14.17 30.24
CA GLY A 5 4.61 -13.75 31.12
C GLY A 5 3.25 -13.53 30.45
N GLU A 6 3.19 -13.19 29.19
CA GLU A 6 1.89 -12.96 28.53
C GLU A 6 1.61 -14.05 27.49
N SER A 7 0.50 -14.75 27.64
CA SER A 7 0.02 -15.67 26.63
C SER A 7 -0.32 -14.88 25.35
N PRO A 8 0.12 -15.35 24.16
CA PRO A 8 -0.18 -14.66 22.93
C PRO A 8 -1.70 -14.53 22.76
N ILE A 9 -2.15 -13.42 22.21
CA ILE A 9 -3.56 -13.17 21.93
C ILE A 9 -4.14 -14.27 21.03
N TRP A 10 -3.32 -14.82 20.14
CA TRP A 10 -3.65 -15.96 19.29
C TRP A 10 -2.46 -16.91 19.10
N ASP A 11 -2.75 -18.19 18.93
CA ASP A 11 -1.78 -19.22 18.60
C ASP A 11 -2.32 -20.20 17.56
N LEU A 12 -1.42 -20.89 16.86
CA LEU A 12 -1.72 -22.02 15.98
C LEU A 12 -1.11 -23.29 16.59
N ARG A 13 -1.94 -24.31 16.78
CA ARG A 13 -1.51 -25.63 17.27
C ARG A 13 -1.83 -26.68 16.24
N ALA A 14 -0.81 -27.44 15.84
CA ALA A 14 -0.93 -28.58 14.93
C ALA A 14 -0.66 -29.89 15.69
N THR A 15 -1.32 -30.98 15.25
CA THR A 15 -1.05 -32.32 15.81
C THR A 15 0.27 -32.87 15.25
N THR A 16 0.50 -32.72 13.96
CA THR A 16 1.72 -33.14 13.27
C THR A 16 2.14 -32.07 12.27
N SER A 17 3.45 -32.00 12.00
CA SER A 17 4.03 -31.11 10.99
C SER A 17 5.03 -31.90 10.18
N GLU A 18 4.86 -31.88 8.87
CA GLU A 18 5.72 -32.57 7.90
C GLU A 18 6.45 -31.56 7.05
N HIS A 19 7.76 -31.67 6.92
CA HIS A 19 8.57 -30.83 6.06
C HIS A 19 9.00 -31.66 4.84
N ASN A 20 8.47 -31.30 3.68
CA ASN A 20 8.89 -31.91 2.40
C ASN A 20 9.94 -30.98 1.76
N ILE A 21 11.19 -31.49 1.73
CA ILE A 21 12.36 -30.76 1.22
C ILE A 21 12.28 -30.55 -0.30
N GLU A 22 11.77 -31.55 -1.05
CA GLU A 22 11.69 -31.47 -2.51
C GLU A 22 10.68 -30.39 -2.96
N SER A 23 9.49 -30.38 -2.35
CA SER A 23 8.46 -29.37 -2.64
C SER A 23 8.66 -28.08 -1.86
N GLN A 24 9.65 -28.02 -0.97
CA GLN A 24 9.93 -26.90 -0.08
C GLN A 24 8.66 -26.43 0.64
N THR A 25 7.90 -27.38 1.18
CA THR A 25 6.60 -27.12 1.80
C THR A 25 6.56 -27.73 3.19
N ILE A 26 6.04 -26.97 4.15
CA ILE A 26 5.69 -27.46 5.48
C ILE A 26 4.17 -27.67 5.52
N THR A 27 3.74 -28.88 5.81
CA THR A 27 2.33 -29.25 5.94
C THR A 27 2.03 -29.56 7.38
N HIS A 28 1.02 -28.90 7.92
CA HIS A 28 0.52 -29.12 9.27
C HIS A 28 -0.83 -29.81 9.20
N HIS A 29 -1.05 -30.79 10.04
CA HIS A 29 -2.30 -31.52 10.15
C HIS A 29 -3.05 -31.19 11.44
N ASN A 30 -4.37 -31.14 11.36
CA ASN A 30 -5.29 -30.85 12.46
C ASN A 30 -4.94 -29.55 13.17
N VAL A 31 -4.80 -28.47 12.39
CA VAL A 31 -4.41 -27.15 12.91
C VAL A 31 -5.62 -26.50 13.56
N ARG A 32 -5.44 -26.05 14.81
CA ARG A 32 -6.41 -25.23 15.53
C ARG A 32 -5.82 -23.83 15.71
N MET A 33 -6.60 -22.84 15.31
CA MET A 33 -6.29 -21.46 15.62
C MET A 33 -7.06 -21.09 16.89
N ASN A 34 -6.33 -20.75 17.94
CA ASN A 34 -6.90 -20.28 19.20
C ASN A 34 -6.77 -18.75 19.31
N ILE A 35 -7.77 -18.14 19.93
CA ILE A 35 -7.78 -16.72 20.29
C ILE A 35 -8.16 -16.65 21.76
N PHE A 36 -7.33 -16.02 22.58
CA PHE A 36 -7.43 -16.04 24.04
C PHE A 36 -7.59 -17.46 24.61
N GLY A 37 -6.88 -18.45 23.98
CA GLY A 37 -6.95 -19.84 24.41
C GLY A 37 -8.18 -20.63 23.91
N LEU A 38 -9.18 -19.97 23.28
CA LEU A 38 -10.37 -20.61 22.73
C LEU A 38 -10.14 -21.03 21.26
N PRO A 39 -10.45 -22.25 20.84
CA PRO A 39 -10.33 -22.68 19.46
C PRO A 39 -11.44 -22.06 18.61
N ILE A 40 -11.05 -21.17 17.68
CA ILE A 40 -11.97 -20.43 16.80
C ILE A 40 -12.03 -21.02 15.40
N PHE A 41 -10.89 -21.50 14.88
CA PHE A 41 -10.83 -22.13 13.56
C PHE A 41 -10.11 -23.48 13.62
N TYR A 42 -10.55 -24.36 12.75
CA TYR A 42 -9.94 -25.68 12.53
C TYR A 42 -9.65 -25.86 11.05
N PHE A 43 -8.41 -26.22 10.76
CA PHE A 43 -7.95 -26.60 9.41
C PHE A 43 -7.47 -28.05 9.44
N PRO A 44 -8.12 -28.97 8.73
CA PRO A 44 -7.66 -30.35 8.65
C PRO A 44 -6.22 -30.46 8.16
N VAL A 45 -5.89 -29.63 7.16
CA VAL A 45 -4.54 -29.50 6.58
C VAL A 45 -4.26 -28.02 6.32
N LEU A 46 -3.11 -27.55 6.78
CA LEU A 46 -2.57 -26.23 6.48
C LEU A 46 -1.17 -26.40 5.93
N ALA A 47 -0.96 -26.04 4.67
CA ALA A 47 0.35 -26.10 4.05
C ALA A 47 0.87 -24.72 3.74
N HIS A 48 2.14 -24.47 4.03
CA HIS A 48 2.80 -23.23 3.67
C HIS A 48 4.22 -23.50 3.14
N PRO A 49 4.78 -22.57 2.32
CA PRO A 49 6.14 -22.70 1.85
C PRO A 49 7.14 -22.69 3.02
N ASP A 50 8.23 -23.42 2.86
CA ASP A 50 9.40 -23.29 3.73
C ASP A 50 10.03 -21.89 3.61
N SER A 51 10.73 -21.46 4.65
CA SER A 51 11.43 -20.19 4.73
C SER A 51 12.51 -19.97 3.65
N THR A 52 12.98 -21.04 3.00
CA THR A 52 13.93 -20.99 1.89
C THR A 52 13.29 -20.51 0.58
N VAL A 53 11.96 -20.63 0.45
CA VAL A 53 11.22 -20.23 -0.75
C VAL A 53 10.99 -18.72 -0.75
N LYS A 54 11.72 -18.02 -1.62
CA LYS A 54 11.63 -16.54 -1.72
C LYS A 54 10.27 -16.03 -2.15
N ARG A 55 9.56 -16.77 -3.05
CA ARG A 55 8.24 -16.36 -3.59
C ARG A 55 7.40 -17.55 -3.99
N ARG A 56 6.27 -17.75 -3.34
CA ARG A 56 5.29 -18.79 -3.67
C ARG A 56 3.88 -18.29 -3.41
N SER A 57 2.95 -18.69 -4.27
CA SER A 57 1.53 -18.40 -4.08
C SER A 57 0.96 -19.21 -2.91
N GLY A 58 0.10 -18.60 -2.11
CA GLY A 58 -0.54 -19.25 -0.97
C GLY A 58 -1.20 -18.27 -0.02
N PHE A 59 -1.90 -18.81 0.96
CA PHE A 59 -2.42 -18.03 2.06
C PHE A 59 -1.27 -17.54 2.95
N LEU A 60 -1.35 -16.29 3.36
CA LEU A 60 -0.47 -15.71 4.37
C LEU A 60 -1.13 -15.83 5.75
N THR A 61 -0.35 -15.60 6.79
CA THR A 61 -0.85 -15.62 8.17
C THR A 61 -2.04 -14.69 8.33
N PRO A 62 -3.19 -15.19 8.78
CA PRO A 62 -4.33 -14.35 9.08
C PRO A 62 -4.00 -13.30 10.14
N ASN A 63 -4.58 -12.14 10.01
CA ASN A 63 -4.48 -11.07 10.99
C ASN A 63 -5.81 -10.89 11.69
N PHE A 64 -5.74 -10.76 13.01
CA PHE A 64 -6.89 -10.57 13.87
C PHE A 64 -6.70 -9.32 14.74
N THR A 65 -7.68 -8.43 14.72
CA THR A 65 -7.66 -7.21 15.54
C THR A 65 -9.02 -6.97 16.20
N ILE A 66 -9.02 -6.29 17.33
CA ILE A 66 -10.23 -5.86 18.05
C ILE A 66 -10.20 -4.35 18.19
N SER A 67 -11.29 -3.69 17.88
CA SER A 67 -11.42 -2.25 18.07
C SER A 67 -12.86 -1.84 18.35
N ASN A 68 -13.03 -0.71 19.04
CA ASN A 68 -14.36 -0.20 19.37
C ASN A 68 -15.16 0.18 18.11
N ASP A 69 -14.50 0.63 17.04
CA ASP A 69 -15.17 1.12 15.82
C ASP A 69 -15.58 0.00 14.87
N ASN A 70 -14.75 -1.04 14.74
CA ASN A 70 -14.91 -2.09 13.75
C ASN A 70 -15.28 -3.45 14.38
N GLY A 71 -15.24 -3.53 15.71
CA GLY A 71 -15.39 -4.79 16.43
C GLY A 71 -14.23 -5.73 16.18
N ILE A 72 -14.52 -7.01 16.17
CA ILE A 72 -13.60 -8.06 15.74
C ILE A 72 -13.37 -7.94 14.24
N THR A 73 -12.11 -7.89 13.85
CA THR A 73 -11.71 -7.79 12.44
C THR A 73 -10.79 -8.95 12.10
N LEU A 74 -11.16 -9.73 11.09
CA LEU A 74 -10.37 -10.84 10.58
C LEU A 74 -9.96 -10.56 9.13
N THR A 75 -8.67 -10.57 8.85
CA THR A 75 -8.10 -10.49 7.51
C THR A 75 -7.41 -11.79 7.16
N THR A 76 -7.76 -12.39 6.01
CA THR A 76 -7.18 -13.65 5.51
C THR A 76 -6.46 -13.39 4.18
N PRO A 77 -5.18 -12.98 4.20
CA PRO A 77 -4.49 -12.61 2.97
C PRO A 77 -4.16 -13.83 2.11
N TYR A 78 -4.28 -13.67 0.79
CA TYR A 78 -3.83 -14.63 -0.21
C TYR A 78 -2.86 -13.95 -1.17
N TYR A 79 -1.66 -14.48 -1.27
CA TYR A 79 -0.61 -14.00 -2.16
C TYR A 79 -0.51 -14.88 -3.40
N LYS A 80 -0.47 -14.26 -4.59
CA LYS A 80 -0.31 -14.95 -5.87
C LYS A 80 0.86 -14.40 -6.65
N VAL A 81 1.81 -15.24 -6.95
CA VAL A 81 2.88 -14.97 -7.92
C VAL A 81 2.28 -15.13 -9.32
N ILE A 82 2.36 -14.08 -10.13
CA ILE A 82 1.90 -14.11 -11.54
C ILE A 82 3.09 -14.43 -12.44
N SER A 83 4.23 -13.76 -12.19
CA SER A 83 5.49 -13.98 -12.91
C SER A 83 6.68 -13.66 -12.00
N PRO A 84 7.93 -13.87 -12.43
CA PRO A 84 9.10 -13.47 -11.64
C PRO A 84 9.11 -11.99 -11.24
N THR A 85 8.45 -11.13 -12.03
CA THR A 85 8.41 -9.68 -11.82
C THR A 85 7.03 -9.14 -11.44
N GLN A 86 6.02 -10.02 -11.31
CA GLN A 86 4.64 -9.63 -11.01
C GLN A 86 4.07 -10.46 -9.88
N ASP A 87 3.33 -9.82 -9.00
CA ASP A 87 2.51 -10.48 -7.99
C ASP A 87 1.27 -9.65 -7.63
N ILE A 88 0.30 -10.35 -7.05
CA ILE A 88 -0.92 -9.76 -6.53
C ILE A 88 -1.22 -10.39 -5.17
N GLU A 89 -1.70 -9.57 -4.26
CA GLU A 89 -2.10 -9.99 -2.93
C GLU A 89 -3.52 -9.50 -2.67
N PHE A 90 -4.41 -10.42 -2.34
CA PHE A 90 -5.77 -10.15 -1.94
C PHE A 90 -5.86 -10.23 -0.42
N ARG A 91 -6.42 -9.22 0.22
CA ARG A 91 -6.66 -9.14 1.66
C ARG A 91 -8.15 -8.96 1.94
N PRO A 92 -8.98 -9.99 1.76
CA PRO A 92 -10.36 -9.93 2.23
C PRO A 92 -10.36 -9.75 3.74
N THR A 93 -11.18 -8.82 4.20
CA THR A 93 -11.30 -8.47 5.60
C THR A 93 -12.77 -8.47 6.00
N ASN A 94 -13.10 -9.18 7.06
CA ASN A 94 -14.42 -9.16 7.67
C ASN A 94 -14.37 -8.29 8.93
N PHE A 95 -15.19 -7.26 8.96
CA PHE A 95 -15.37 -6.35 10.09
C PHE A 95 -16.69 -6.66 10.77
N GLN A 96 -16.68 -6.97 12.06
CA GLN A 96 -17.88 -7.34 12.81
C GLN A 96 -19.01 -6.31 12.69
N PHE A 97 -18.69 -5.02 12.75
CA PHE A 97 -19.66 -3.93 12.73
C PHE A 97 -19.79 -3.20 11.40
N ARG A 98 -18.97 -3.56 10.37
CA ARG A 98 -18.88 -2.80 9.12
C ARG A 98 -18.95 -3.64 7.86
N GLY A 99 -19.22 -4.94 8.00
CA GLY A 99 -19.35 -5.85 6.88
C GLY A 99 -18.00 -6.26 6.30
N GLN A 100 -17.87 -6.27 4.98
CA GLN A 100 -16.73 -6.84 4.28
C GLN A 100 -15.97 -5.79 3.48
N GLY A 101 -14.66 -5.90 3.50
CA GLY A 101 -13.75 -5.12 2.67
C GLY A 101 -12.74 -6.00 1.95
N LEU A 102 -12.19 -5.48 0.88
CA LEU A 102 -11.11 -6.09 0.14
C LEU A 102 -10.01 -5.05 -0.13
N LYS A 103 -8.80 -5.36 0.27
CA LYS A 103 -7.60 -4.65 -0.20
C LYS A 103 -6.88 -5.55 -1.18
N THR A 104 -6.65 -5.04 -2.39
CA THR A 104 -5.84 -5.70 -3.41
C THR A 104 -4.53 -4.94 -3.57
N ILE A 105 -3.41 -5.63 -3.51
CA ILE A 105 -2.08 -5.05 -3.69
C ILE A 105 -1.48 -5.69 -4.94
N TYR A 106 -1.26 -4.90 -5.97
CA TYR A 106 -0.57 -5.32 -7.19
C TYR A 106 0.83 -4.73 -7.21
N ARG A 107 1.82 -5.55 -7.58
CA ARG A 107 3.21 -5.13 -7.74
C ARG A 107 3.75 -5.67 -9.05
N GLN A 108 4.41 -4.80 -9.79
CA GLN A 108 5.13 -5.17 -11.01
C GLN A 108 6.44 -4.41 -11.10
N ARG A 109 7.48 -5.13 -11.48
CA ARG A 109 8.80 -4.60 -11.77
C ARG A 109 9.20 -4.91 -13.21
N TRP A 110 9.67 -3.91 -13.91
CA TRP A 110 10.38 -4.01 -15.19
C TRP A 110 11.85 -3.69 -14.94
N ASN A 111 12.70 -3.77 -15.99
CA ASN A 111 14.13 -3.51 -15.82
C ASN A 111 14.44 -2.13 -15.19
N GLN A 112 13.67 -1.11 -15.56
CA GLN A 112 13.91 0.29 -15.16
C GLN A 112 12.65 0.94 -14.54
N SER A 113 11.64 0.16 -14.22
CA SER A 113 10.37 0.69 -13.74
C SER A 113 9.77 -0.21 -12.67
N ASP A 114 9.16 0.42 -11.67
CA ASP A 114 8.40 -0.23 -10.61
C ASP A 114 6.99 0.36 -10.52
N LEU A 115 6.00 -0.52 -10.41
CA LEU A 115 4.61 -0.18 -10.15
C LEU A 115 4.12 -0.90 -8.90
N LYS A 116 3.51 -0.17 -7.99
CA LYS A 116 2.75 -0.70 -6.86
C LYS A 116 1.39 -0.02 -6.82
N ALA A 117 0.32 -0.80 -6.77
CA ALA A 117 -1.04 -0.29 -6.63
C ALA A 117 -1.75 -1.00 -5.47
N ASN A 118 -2.28 -0.22 -4.54
CA ASN A 118 -3.21 -0.67 -3.52
C ASN A 118 -4.60 -0.20 -3.92
N ILE A 119 -5.51 -1.14 -4.09
CA ILE A 119 -6.91 -0.89 -4.41
C ILE A 119 -7.75 -1.34 -3.22
N TYR A 120 -8.58 -0.48 -2.71
CA TYR A 120 -9.45 -0.72 -1.58
C TYR A 120 -10.89 -0.71 -2.05
N SER A 121 -11.68 -1.65 -1.60
CA SER A 121 -13.12 -1.67 -1.81
C SER A 121 -13.83 -2.19 -0.57
N ALA A 122 -15.00 -1.65 -0.27
CA ALA A 122 -15.86 -2.15 0.79
C ALA A 122 -17.33 -1.92 0.44
N ARG A 123 -18.18 -2.75 1.01
CA ARG A 123 -19.62 -2.61 0.91
C ARG A 123 -20.10 -2.05 2.23
N LEU A 124 -20.53 -0.78 2.21
CA LEU A 124 -21.06 -0.09 3.37
C LEU A 124 -22.54 -0.41 3.54
N GLU A 125 -22.96 -0.69 4.77
CA GLU A 125 -24.36 -0.58 5.17
C GLU A 125 -24.58 0.82 5.74
N THR A 126 -25.39 1.62 5.07
CA THR A 126 -25.79 2.95 5.55
C THR A 126 -26.98 2.81 6.50
N PHE A 127 -27.18 3.81 7.38
CA PHE A 127 -28.29 3.86 8.34
C PHE A 127 -29.69 3.77 7.69
N LYS A 128 -29.80 3.81 6.37
CA LYS A 128 -31.04 3.72 5.59
C LYS A 128 -31.22 2.37 4.88
N GLU A 129 -30.55 1.31 5.32
CA GLU A 129 -30.55 -0.02 4.67
C GLU A 129 -30.06 -0.02 3.21
N GLN A 130 -29.50 1.09 2.74
CA GLN A 130 -28.89 1.17 1.40
C GLN A 130 -27.45 0.67 1.48
N ARG A 131 -27.11 -0.22 0.57
CA ARG A 131 -25.75 -0.75 0.43
C ARG A 131 -25.01 0.07 -0.63
N GLU A 132 -23.98 0.75 -0.19
CA GLU A 132 -23.11 1.54 -1.08
C GLU A 132 -21.76 0.83 -1.23
N THR A 133 -21.26 0.74 -2.47
CA THR A 133 -19.90 0.28 -2.72
C THR A 133 -18.98 1.47 -2.76
N VAL A 134 -17.99 1.47 -1.89
CA VAL A 134 -16.96 2.52 -1.80
C VAL A 134 -15.60 1.95 -2.13
N GLY A 135 -14.71 2.78 -2.62
CA GLY A 135 -13.38 2.36 -2.98
C GLY A 135 -12.35 3.48 -2.88
N ALA A 136 -11.10 3.08 -2.88
CA ALA A 136 -9.96 3.99 -2.97
C ALA A 136 -8.81 3.34 -3.73
N VAL A 137 -7.92 4.16 -4.25
CA VAL A 137 -6.69 3.75 -4.89
C VAL A 137 -5.51 4.52 -4.30
N ASP A 138 -4.41 3.82 -4.07
CA ASP A 138 -3.10 4.38 -3.75
C ASP A 138 -2.07 3.65 -4.60
N ALA A 139 -1.62 4.29 -5.67
CA ALA A 139 -0.68 3.71 -6.61
C ALA A 139 0.57 4.57 -6.74
N SER A 140 1.73 3.93 -6.88
CA SER A 140 3.00 4.58 -7.15
C SER A 140 3.68 3.94 -8.34
N PHE A 141 4.27 4.77 -9.18
CA PHE A 141 5.05 4.34 -10.33
C PHE A 141 6.36 5.12 -10.36
N SER A 142 7.45 4.41 -10.60
CA SER A 142 8.76 5.00 -10.83
C SER A 142 9.42 4.38 -12.05
N SER A 143 10.13 5.17 -12.83
CA SER A 143 10.82 4.71 -14.05
C SER A 143 12.05 5.55 -14.34
N ASP A 144 13.14 4.89 -14.73
CA ASP A 144 14.23 5.52 -15.46
C ASP A 144 13.96 5.35 -16.97
N ILE A 145 13.68 6.47 -17.65
CA ILE A 145 13.36 6.46 -19.09
C ILE A 145 14.58 6.74 -19.97
N GLY A 146 15.76 6.69 -19.39
CA GLY A 146 17.04 6.90 -20.09
C GLY A 146 17.41 8.37 -20.25
N ASN A 147 18.63 8.59 -20.77
CA ASN A 147 19.20 9.93 -20.95
C ASN A 147 19.20 10.81 -19.68
N GLY A 148 19.25 10.17 -18.49
CA GLY A 148 19.24 10.82 -17.18
C GLY A 148 17.87 11.32 -16.72
N TRP A 149 16.78 10.98 -17.40
CA TRP A 149 15.43 11.27 -17.00
C TRP A 149 14.86 10.18 -16.08
N GLN A 150 14.26 10.60 -14.98
CA GLN A 150 13.53 9.76 -14.04
C GLN A 150 12.12 10.29 -13.87
N ILE A 151 11.13 9.40 -13.89
CA ILE A 151 9.74 9.73 -13.62
C ILE A 151 9.34 9.09 -12.30
N TYR A 152 8.64 9.84 -11.48
CA TYR A 152 7.94 9.38 -10.30
C TYR A 152 6.50 9.86 -10.32
N SER A 153 5.56 8.96 -10.10
CA SER A 153 4.13 9.26 -10.02
C SER A 153 3.52 8.60 -8.80
N SER A 154 2.61 9.32 -8.16
CA SER A 154 1.73 8.81 -7.11
C SER A 154 0.30 9.23 -7.40
N LEU A 155 -0.61 8.27 -7.41
CA LEU A 155 -2.04 8.47 -7.56
C LEU A 155 -2.72 8.05 -6.27
N LYS A 156 -3.40 8.99 -5.61
CA LYS A 156 -4.20 8.73 -4.41
C LYS A 156 -5.58 9.32 -4.58
N ARG A 157 -6.62 8.48 -4.51
CA ARG A 157 -8.02 8.89 -4.63
C ARG A 157 -8.91 8.01 -3.76
N SER A 158 -9.99 8.60 -3.27
CA SER A 158 -11.06 7.91 -2.55
C SER A 158 -12.41 8.33 -3.09
N SER A 159 -13.32 7.39 -3.23
CA SER A 159 -14.70 7.67 -3.64
C SER A 159 -15.52 8.35 -2.53
N GLN A 160 -15.06 8.28 -1.28
CA GLN A 160 -15.72 8.86 -0.12
C GLN A 160 -14.69 9.35 0.91
N ASP A 161 -14.88 10.54 1.47
CA ASP A 161 -13.91 11.23 2.32
C ASP A 161 -13.56 10.46 3.60
N THR A 162 -14.53 9.78 4.18
CA THR A 162 -14.33 9.07 5.45
C THR A 162 -13.90 7.62 5.30
N PHE A 163 -13.93 7.07 4.08
CA PHE A 163 -13.74 5.64 3.83
C PHE A 163 -12.42 5.11 4.37
N LEU A 164 -11.30 5.68 3.95
CA LEU A 164 -9.96 5.20 4.33
C LEU A 164 -9.74 5.23 5.85
N ARG A 165 -10.16 6.31 6.50
CA ARG A 165 -10.04 6.49 7.95
C ARG A 165 -10.98 5.53 8.71
N ARG A 166 -12.21 5.38 8.23
CA ARG A 166 -13.24 4.51 8.85
C ARG A 166 -12.83 3.05 8.90
N TYR A 167 -12.13 2.58 7.86
CA TYR A 167 -11.61 1.21 7.77
C TYR A 167 -10.15 1.07 8.22
N ARG A 168 -9.54 2.16 8.72
CA ARG A 168 -8.15 2.22 9.18
C ARG A 168 -7.14 1.82 8.09
N TYR A 169 -7.47 2.10 6.83
CA TYR A 169 -6.54 1.92 5.72
C TYR A 169 -5.53 3.06 5.60
N ASP A 170 -5.96 4.29 5.88
CA ASP A 170 -5.12 5.49 5.93
C ASP A 170 -5.75 6.51 6.91
N SER A 171 -4.91 7.28 7.60
CA SER A 171 -5.31 8.32 8.57
C SER A 171 -5.10 9.74 8.04
N ASN A 172 -4.57 9.91 6.83
CA ASN A 172 -4.34 11.21 6.23
C ASN A 172 -5.65 11.99 6.05
N GLN A 173 -5.58 13.30 6.23
CA GLN A 173 -6.71 14.22 6.00
C GLN A 173 -6.80 14.67 4.53
N THR A 174 -5.72 14.49 3.76
CA THR A 174 -5.64 14.84 2.35
C THR A 174 -4.95 13.73 1.57
N LEU A 175 -5.38 13.52 0.33
CA LEU A 175 -4.74 12.61 -0.62
C LEU A 175 -4.09 13.43 -1.72
N LYS A 176 -2.77 13.37 -1.82
CA LYS A 176 -2.01 14.06 -2.85
C LYS A 176 -1.63 13.10 -3.97
N SER A 177 -2.10 13.41 -5.18
CA SER A 177 -1.64 12.79 -6.42
C SER A 177 -0.61 13.70 -7.08
N HIS A 178 0.47 13.13 -7.61
CA HIS A 178 1.48 13.93 -8.30
C HIS A 178 2.24 13.11 -9.33
N VAL A 179 2.75 13.81 -10.34
CA VAL A 179 3.70 13.29 -11.32
C VAL A 179 4.90 14.24 -11.33
N THR A 180 6.08 13.68 -11.29
CA THR A 180 7.33 14.44 -11.34
C THR A 180 8.31 13.76 -12.30
N ALA A 181 8.83 14.52 -13.25
CA ALA A 181 9.94 14.10 -14.10
C ALA A 181 11.18 14.94 -13.75
N THR A 182 12.29 14.28 -13.51
CA THR A 182 13.56 14.93 -13.18
C THR A 182 14.66 14.47 -14.14
N LYS A 183 15.60 15.38 -14.41
CA LYS A 183 16.82 15.06 -15.17
C LYS A 183 18.03 15.72 -14.53
N LEU A 184 19.07 14.93 -14.30
CA LEU A 184 20.38 15.43 -13.96
C LEU A 184 21.31 15.25 -15.15
N ALA A 185 21.85 16.33 -15.69
CA ALA A 185 22.78 16.34 -16.82
C ALA A 185 24.01 17.16 -16.48
N GLY A 186 25.04 16.49 -15.96
CA GLY A 186 26.24 17.14 -15.43
C GLY A 186 25.89 18.09 -14.28
N ASN A 187 26.12 19.38 -14.49
CA ASN A 187 25.83 20.43 -13.51
C ASN A 187 24.45 21.09 -13.66
N ARG A 188 23.57 20.51 -14.46
CA ARG A 188 22.22 21.02 -14.75
C ARG A 188 21.18 20.07 -14.20
N PHE A 189 20.18 20.61 -13.50
CA PHE A 189 19.02 19.88 -12.98
C PHE A 189 17.75 20.45 -13.58
N TYR A 190 16.88 19.58 -14.04
CA TYR A 190 15.56 19.88 -14.61
C TYR A 190 14.51 19.14 -13.80
N ARG A 191 13.40 19.78 -13.52
CA ARG A 191 12.22 19.15 -12.90
C ARG A 191 10.95 19.72 -13.55
N VAL A 192 10.09 18.81 -13.95
CA VAL A 192 8.70 19.11 -14.34
C VAL A 192 7.81 18.36 -13.37
N SER A 193 6.85 19.05 -12.75
CA SER A 193 5.93 18.38 -11.82
C SER A 193 4.53 18.98 -11.89
N MET A 194 3.53 18.15 -11.67
CA MET A 194 2.16 18.56 -11.43
C MET A 194 1.60 17.77 -10.25
N SER A 195 0.67 18.37 -9.52
CA SER A 195 0.02 17.68 -8.41
C SER A 195 -1.42 18.17 -8.25
N ASP A 196 -2.21 17.29 -7.69
CA ASP A 196 -3.60 17.48 -7.39
C ASP A 196 -3.89 16.90 -6.00
N VAL A 197 -4.74 17.54 -5.22
CA VAL A 197 -5.04 17.22 -3.84
C VAL A 197 -6.54 16.95 -3.70
N GLN A 198 -6.90 15.86 -3.03
CA GLN A 198 -8.25 15.59 -2.60
C GLN A 198 -8.32 15.72 -1.08
N GLY A 199 -9.16 16.61 -0.57
CA GLY A 199 -9.50 16.69 0.86
C GLY A 199 -10.35 15.50 1.29
N LEU A 200 -10.21 15.10 2.55
CA LEU A 200 -10.96 14.01 3.17
C LEU A 200 -11.77 14.50 4.37
N SER A 201 -12.02 15.79 4.47
CA SER A 201 -12.92 16.37 5.48
C SER A 201 -14.32 16.53 4.90
N GLN A 202 -15.34 16.27 5.72
CA GLN A 202 -16.74 16.52 5.32
C GLN A 202 -17.05 18.01 5.06
N THR A 203 -16.17 18.90 5.51
CA THR A 203 -16.26 20.34 5.29
C THR A 203 -15.51 20.83 4.05
N ASP A 204 -14.74 19.93 3.42
CA ASP A 204 -14.00 20.27 2.20
C ASP A 204 -14.98 20.36 1.04
N THR A 205 -14.87 21.45 0.29
CA THR A 205 -15.63 21.64 -0.95
C THR A 205 -14.77 21.18 -2.12
N PRO A 206 -15.21 20.17 -2.92
CA PRO A 206 -14.41 19.58 -4.00
C PRO A 206 -13.85 20.60 -5.02
N ASN A 207 -14.49 21.74 -5.15
CA ASN A 207 -14.11 22.80 -6.11
C ASN A 207 -13.15 23.86 -5.53
N LYS A 208 -12.66 23.68 -4.30
CA LYS A 208 -11.70 24.61 -3.64
C LYS A 208 -10.36 23.95 -3.35
N GLU A 209 -10.15 22.77 -3.83
CA GLU A 209 -8.89 22.05 -3.63
C GLU A 209 -7.86 22.54 -4.64
N PRO A 210 -6.65 22.92 -4.20
CA PRO A 210 -5.66 23.49 -5.10
C PRO A 210 -5.08 22.43 -6.04
N THR A 211 -5.23 22.65 -7.33
CA THR A 211 -4.52 21.88 -8.36
C THR A 211 -3.29 22.66 -8.78
N ILE A 212 -2.12 22.07 -8.58
CA ILE A 212 -0.87 22.64 -9.07
C ILE A 212 -0.67 22.16 -10.49
N LEU A 213 -0.92 23.03 -11.47
CA LEU A 213 -0.64 22.81 -12.88
C LEU A 213 0.88 22.60 -13.11
N PRO A 214 1.30 22.21 -14.31
CA PRO A 214 2.70 21.90 -14.57
C PRO A 214 3.63 23.00 -14.07
N SER A 215 4.51 22.67 -13.14
CA SER A 215 5.57 23.54 -12.67
C SER A 215 6.89 23.11 -13.28
N LEU A 216 7.65 24.07 -13.74
CA LEU A 216 8.97 23.89 -14.34
C LEU A 216 10.02 24.45 -13.39
N PHE A 217 11.09 23.68 -13.16
CA PHE A 217 12.23 24.10 -12.39
C PHE A 217 13.51 23.72 -13.10
N TYR A 218 14.42 24.69 -13.23
CA TYR A 218 15.75 24.51 -13.78
C TYR A 218 16.79 25.06 -12.82
N SER A 219 17.87 24.34 -12.61
CA SER A 219 19.00 24.79 -11.82
C SER A 219 20.31 24.44 -12.52
N LYS A 220 21.27 25.37 -12.50
CA LYS A 220 22.63 25.17 -12.99
C LYS A 220 23.64 25.56 -11.92
N THR A 221 24.57 24.69 -11.63
CA THR A 221 25.66 24.93 -10.71
C THR A 221 26.97 25.14 -11.50
N THR A 222 27.67 26.21 -11.25
CA THR A 222 28.97 26.52 -11.90
C THR A 222 30.01 26.90 -10.85
N GLN A 223 31.24 26.59 -11.12
CA GLN A 223 32.34 27.08 -10.31
C GLN A 223 32.49 28.61 -10.50
N GLY A 224 32.61 29.34 -9.42
CA GLY A 224 32.83 30.77 -9.45
C GLY A 224 34.27 31.14 -9.82
N PRO A 225 34.59 32.42 -9.99
CA PRO A 225 35.91 32.89 -10.33
C PRO A 225 36.95 32.70 -9.20
N LEU A 226 36.49 32.50 -7.97
CA LEU A 226 37.35 32.22 -6.82
C LEU A 226 37.36 30.71 -6.54
N THR A 227 38.47 30.17 -6.04
CA THR A 227 38.80 28.74 -5.98
C THR A 227 37.76 27.90 -5.22
N ASP A 228 37.00 28.48 -4.28
CA ASP A 228 36.03 27.76 -3.46
C ASP A 228 34.58 28.28 -3.65
N GLN A 229 34.32 29.07 -4.68
CA GLN A 229 32.99 29.61 -4.95
C GLN A 229 32.15 28.67 -5.80
N ILE A 230 30.93 28.37 -5.33
CA ILE A 230 29.89 27.67 -6.11
C ILE A 230 28.77 28.66 -6.41
N ILE A 231 28.49 28.91 -7.68
CA ILE A 231 27.37 29.75 -8.13
C ILE A 231 26.25 28.83 -8.59
N ARG A 232 25.10 28.93 -7.94
CA ARG A 232 23.87 28.24 -8.31
C ARG A 232 22.87 29.24 -8.90
N ARG A 233 22.40 28.97 -10.10
CA ARG A 233 21.34 29.75 -10.78
C ARG A 233 20.10 28.91 -10.88
N GLU A 234 18.95 29.47 -10.51
CA GLU A 234 17.67 28.79 -10.49
C GLU A 234 16.62 29.60 -11.25
N LEU A 235 15.79 28.89 -12.00
CA LEU A 235 14.62 29.43 -12.69
C LEU A 235 13.45 28.50 -12.39
N GLY A 236 12.32 29.06 -12.01
CA GLY A 236 11.10 28.31 -11.75
C GLY A 236 9.87 29.02 -12.28
N ALA A 237 8.92 28.25 -12.81
CA ALA A 237 7.58 28.73 -13.17
C ALA A 237 6.55 27.81 -12.50
N LEU A 238 5.54 28.39 -11.88
CA LEU A 238 4.46 27.70 -11.19
C LEU A 238 3.13 28.33 -11.58
N GLN A 239 2.18 27.51 -11.96
CA GLN A 239 0.79 27.94 -12.10
C GLN A 239 -0.06 27.17 -11.10
N ILE A 240 -0.97 27.86 -10.43
CA ILE A 240 -1.92 27.27 -9.46
C ILE A 240 -3.32 27.59 -10.00
N ASP A 241 -4.17 26.58 -10.04
CA ASP A 241 -5.59 26.69 -10.33
C ASP A 241 -6.37 26.38 -9.05
N ASN A 242 -7.40 27.17 -8.73
CA ASN A 242 -8.23 27.08 -7.54
C ASN A 242 -9.67 26.76 -7.91
#